data_69cb864a66a6ee0c3eb568545ef3896e
#
_entry.id   69cb864a66a6ee0c3eb568545ef3896e
#
_cell.length_a   1.000
_cell.length_b   1.000
_cell.length_c   1.000
_cell.angle_alpha   90.00
_cell.angle_beta   90.00
_cell.angle_gamma   90.00
#
_symmetry.space_group_name_H-M   'P 1'
#
loop_
_entity.id
_entity.type
_entity.pdbx_description
1 polymer ?
#
loop_
_entity_poly.entity_id
_entity_poly.type
_entity_poly.pdbx_seq_one_letter_code
_entity_poly.pdbx_strand_id
1 'polypeptide(L)'
;MKVNVKKLPKGYSIVNGKIVNTMAYGGTSTGDQGNFGLITTPPLPSSGFNYDMSEPSVSGRVASSLPSVPREEANLEAEKGETVLTDMNNDGNFELYNIGGKRHHNGGTPLNLPPQSFIFSDTSKMKLDKYELAEMGIESKKRITPAKVSKGYELNKFMGILDDQHSDDITIDTAEYMLNKNKKSLSQLAFLQEAKKQFEDGVPLASYPYLTEKGIDPLQFSQQVEDI
;
A
#
# COMPACT_ATOMS: atom_id res chain seq x y z
N MET A 1 -28.10 5.65 3.99
CA MET A 1 -28.14 4.21 3.70
C MET A 1 -27.58 3.46 4.89
N LYS A 2 -28.27 2.48 5.49
CA LYS A 2 -27.75 1.70 6.62
C LYS A 2 -27.02 0.49 6.04
N VAL A 3 -25.72 0.47 6.16
CA VAL A 3 -24.89 -0.66 5.72
C VAL A 3 -25.26 -1.90 6.55
N ASN A 4 -25.58 -2.99 5.86
CA ASN A 4 -26.02 -4.23 6.50
C ASN A 4 -24.79 -5.04 6.97
N VAL A 5 -24.43 -4.87 8.25
CA VAL A 5 -23.23 -5.40 8.92
C VAL A 5 -23.09 -6.94 8.85
N LYS A 6 -24.13 -7.65 8.39
CA LYS A 6 -24.16 -9.13 8.36
C LYS A 6 -23.33 -9.78 7.24
N LYS A 7 -22.75 -8.99 6.33
CA LYS A 7 -22.05 -9.51 5.14
C LYS A 7 -20.53 -9.32 5.13
N LEU A 8 -19.93 -8.78 6.19
CA LEU A 8 -18.48 -8.65 6.25
C LEU A 8 -17.79 -10.00 6.47
N PRO A 9 -16.63 -10.25 5.84
CA PRO A 9 -15.84 -11.44 6.07
C PRO A 9 -15.50 -11.61 7.56
N LYS A 10 -15.33 -12.88 8.00
CA LYS A 10 -14.96 -13.21 9.37
C LYS A 10 -13.64 -12.50 9.72
N GLY A 11 -13.64 -11.71 10.81
CA GLY A 11 -12.46 -10.93 11.23
C GLY A 11 -12.52 -9.45 10.86
N TYR A 12 -13.59 -9.00 10.22
CA TYR A 12 -13.85 -7.59 9.98
C TYR A 12 -15.14 -7.15 10.63
N SER A 13 -15.15 -5.95 11.21
CA SER A 13 -16.35 -5.32 11.76
C SER A 13 -16.39 -3.84 11.39
N ILE A 14 -17.60 -3.27 11.41
CA ILE A 14 -17.76 -1.82 11.28
C ILE A 14 -17.81 -1.22 12.69
N VAL A 15 -16.83 -0.39 13.00
CA VAL A 15 -16.80 0.40 14.24
C VAL A 15 -16.84 1.87 13.86
N ASN A 16 -17.87 2.58 14.31
CA ASN A 16 -18.09 3.99 14.00
C ASN A 16 -18.12 4.30 12.49
N GLY A 17 -18.75 3.41 11.69
CA GLY A 17 -18.84 3.57 10.24
C GLY A 17 -17.56 3.27 9.46
N LYS A 18 -16.57 2.65 10.10
CA LYS A 18 -15.31 2.21 9.48
C LYS A 18 -15.17 0.69 9.59
N ILE A 19 -14.67 0.08 8.52
CA ILE A 19 -14.31 -1.34 8.52
C ILE A 19 -12.98 -1.48 9.28
N VAL A 20 -12.97 -2.28 10.37
CA VAL A 20 -11.79 -2.58 11.17
C VAL A 20 -11.55 -4.09 11.22
N ASN A 21 -10.29 -4.49 11.15
CA ASN A 21 -9.89 -5.87 11.33
C ASN A 21 -9.95 -6.22 12.83
N THR A 22 -10.84 -7.12 13.22
CA THR A 22 -11.01 -7.55 14.62
C THR A 22 -10.12 -8.73 15.00
N MET A 23 -9.41 -9.34 14.04
CA MET A 23 -8.49 -10.45 14.34
C MET A 23 -7.15 -9.98 14.93
N ALA A 24 -6.82 -8.68 14.82
CA ALA A 24 -5.58 -8.13 15.36
C ALA A 24 -5.61 -7.89 16.88
N TYR A 25 -6.76 -8.03 17.54
CA TYR A 25 -6.93 -7.84 18.97
C TYR A 25 -7.59 -9.05 19.63
N GLY A 26 -6.76 -9.89 20.27
CA GLY A 26 -7.27 -10.83 21.26
C GLY A 26 -6.96 -12.30 21.02
N GLY A 27 -5.70 -12.64 21.06
CA GLY A 27 -5.27 -13.99 21.40
C GLY A 27 -4.80 -14.04 22.86
N THR A 28 -5.69 -14.15 23.84
CA THR A 28 -5.31 -14.69 25.14
C THR A 28 -5.11 -16.18 24.97
N SER A 29 -3.86 -16.61 24.76
CA SER A 29 -3.51 -18.01 24.85
C SER A 29 -3.43 -18.40 26.33
N THR A 30 -4.46 -19.07 26.81
CA THR A 30 -4.34 -19.91 28.00
C THR A 30 -3.72 -21.23 27.59
N GLY A 31 -2.48 -21.44 28.02
CA GLY A 31 -1.89 -22.71 28.45
C GLY A 31 -1.79 -23.86 27.44
N ASP A 32 -0.57 -24.10 26.95
CA ASP A 32 0.00 -25.43 27.15
C ASP A 32 1.54 -25.33 27.15
N GLN A 33 2.18 -25.92 28.17
CA GLN A 33 3.62 -25.89 28.38
C GLN A 33 4.25 -27.01 27.53
N GLY A 34 4.68 -26.67 26.32
CA GLY A 34 5.59 -27.47 25.51
C GLY A 34 6.99 -26.84 25.52
N ASN A 35 7.90 -27.47 26.20
CA ASN A 35 9.31 -27.12 26.34
C ASN A 35 10.01 -27.24 24.98
N PHE A 36 10.12 -26.13 24.21
CA PHE A 36 10.97 -26.03 23.05
C PHE A 36 12.16 -25.12 23.36
N GLY A 37 13.36 -25.71 23.21
CA GLY A 37 14.63 -25.09 23.49
C GLY A 37 14.75 -23.68 22.85
N LEU A 38 15.33 -22.78 23.63
CA LEU A 38 15.72 -21.44 23.27
C LEU A 38 16.62 -21.45 22.04
N ILE A 39 16.03 -21.22 20.87
CA ILE A 39 16.75 -20.63 19.75
C ILE A 39 16.70 -19.13 20.03
N THR A 40 17.78 -18.60 20.58
CA THR A 40 18.00 -17.16 20.67
C THR A 40 18.22 -16.64 19.25
N THR A 41 17.13 -16.26 18.59
CA THR A 41 17.25 -15.41 17.40
C THR A 41 17.81 -14.07 17.86
N PRO A 42 18.88 -13.56 17.23
CA PRO A 42 19.35 -12.22 17.54
C PRO A 42 18.20 -11.24 17.30
N PRO A 43 18.06 -10.18 18.14
CA PRO A 43 17.03 -9.19 17.93
C PRO A 43 17.21 -8.62 16.53
N LEU A 44 16.16 -8.73 15.71
CA LEU A 44 16.06 -8.02 14.46
C LEU A 44 16.38 -6.55 14.76
N PRO A 45 17.30 -5.92 14.01
CA PRO A 45 17.49 -4.49 14.16
C PRO A 45 16.15 -3.83 13.96
N SER A 46 15.68 -3.12 14.98
CA SER A 46 14.54 -2.25 14.90
C SER A 46 14.92 -1.16 13.89
N SER A 47 14.67 -1.41 12.61
CA SER A 47 14.71 -0.37 11.61
C SER A 47 13.52 0.53 11.88
N GLY A 48 13.64 1.34 12.92
CA GLY A 48 12.76 2.45 13.15
C GLY A 48 12.86 3.34 11.92
N PHE A 49 11.82 3.32 11.10
CA PHE A 49 11.64 4.35 10.09
C PHE A 49 11.44 5.66 10.86
N ASN A 50 12.55 6.35 11.14
CA ASN A 50 12.52 7.74 11.54
C ASN A 50 12.02 8.53 10.33
N TYR A 51 10.74 8.73 10.29
CA TYR A 51 10.13 9.66 9.34
C TYR A 51 10.51 11.07 9.80
N ASP A 52 11.68 11.55 9.34
CA ASP A 52 12.02 12.95 9.43
C ASP A 52 11.12 13.71 8.47
N MET A 53 10.13 14.40 9.02
CA MET A 53 9.14 15.18 8.28
C MET A 53 9.69 16.54 7.78
N SER A 54 10.96 16.82 7.99
CA SER A 54 11.65 17.93 7.33
C SER A 54 11.96 17.50 5.90
N GLU A 55 11.17 18.03 4.93
CA GLU A 55 11.33 17.93 3.47
C GLU A 55 12.27 16.79 3.03
N PRO A 56 11.78 15.58 2.70
CA PRO A 56 12.66 14.56 2.20
C PRO A 56 13.25 15.04 0.89
N SER A 57 14.57 15.10 0.84
CA SER A 57 15.27 15.15 -0.44
C SER A 57 14.88 13.86 -1.21
N VAL A 58 13.96 13.99 -2.14
CA VAL A 58 13.26 12.90 -2.85
C VAL A 58 14.17 12.26 -3.91
N SER A 59 15.47 12.51 -3.87
CA SER A 59 16.39 11.90 -4.82
C SER A 59 16.60 10.42 -4.48
N GLY A 60 15.97 9.57 -5.26
CA GLY A 60 16.19 8.12 -5.26
C GLY A 60 15.06 7.22 -4.74
N ARG A 61 13.98 7.79 -4.18
CA ARG A 61 12.91 6.98 -3.57
C ARG A 61 11.74 6.67 -4.48
N VAL A 62 11.49 7.50 -5.46
CA VAL A 62 10.38 7.36 -6.41
C VAL A 62 10.91 7.69 -7.80
N ALA A 63 10.51 6.94 -8.80
CA ALA A 63 10.88 7.21 -10.18
C ALA A 63 10.43 8.61 -10.62
N SER A 64 11.03 9.10 -11.70
CA SER A 64 10.64 10.36 -12.34
C SER A 64 9.13 10.39 -12.61
N SER A 65 8.56 11.59 -12.62
CA SER A 65 7.15 11.77 -12.94
C SER A 65 6.79 11.12 -14.27
N LEU A 66 5.67 10.41 -14.31
CA LEU A 66 5.13 9.91 -15.57
C LEU A 66 4.83 11.07 -16.52
N PRO A 67 5.15 10.93 -17.81
CA PRO A 67 4.77 11.92 -18.81
C PRO A 67 3.25 11.95 -18.96
N SER A 68 2.67 13.15 -19.07
CA SER A 68 1.26 13.29 -19.45
C SER A 68 1.08 12.90 -20.92
N VAL A 69 -0.08 12.32 -21.23
CA VAL A 69 -0.50 12.02 -22.59
C VAL A 69 -1.53 13.05 -23.10
N PRO A 70 -1.80 13.13 -24.41
CA PRO A 70 -2.96 13.87 -24.92
C PRO A 70 -4.25 13.39 -24.26
N ARG A 71 -5.21 14.30 -24.04
CA ARG A 71 -6.46 13.96 -23.31
C ARG A 71 -7.28 12.89 -24.02
N GLU A 72 -7.23 12.84 -25.33
CA GLU A 72 -7.89 11.84 -26.17
C GLU A 72 -7.31 10.42 -26.04
N GLU A 73 -6.08 10.32 -25.56
CA GLU A 73 -5.38 9.05 -25.33
C GLU A 73 -5.41 8.62 -23.86
N ALA A 74 -5.84 9.53 -22.98
CA ALA A 74 -5.87 9.28 -21.54
C ALA A 74 -7.03 8.38 -21.15
N ASN A 75 -6.77 7.40 -20.31
CA ASN A 75 -7.81 6.59 -19.67
C ASN A 75 -8.15 7.04 -18.24
N LEU A 76 -7.35 7.95 -17.69
CA LEU A 76 -7.60 8.55 -16.37
C LEU A 76 -6.94 9.92 -16.23
N GLU A 77 -7.33 10.64 -15.21
CA GLU A 77 -6.79 11.94 -14.84
C GLU A 77 -6.36 11.92 -13.37
N ALA A 78 -5.10 12.24 -13.09
CA ALA A 78 -4.54 12.22 -11.75
C ALA A 78 -4.08 13.61 -11.30
N GLU A 79 -3.84 13.79 -9.99
CA GLU A 79 -3.43 15.05 -9.41
C GLU A 79 -1.94 15.11 -9.07
N LYS A 80 -1.39 16.31 -9.18
CA LYS A 80 -0.05 16.59 -8.65
C LYS A 80 0.04 16.21 -7.16
N GLY A 81 1.07 15.43 -6.83
CA GLY A 81 1.37 14.99 -5.46
C GLY A 81 0.93 13.56 -5.16
N GLU A 82 0.01 13.02 -5.96
CA GLU A 82 -0.33 11.61 -5.93
C GLU A 82 0.84 10.74 -6.41
N THR A 83 0.77 9.46 -6.11
CA THR A 83 1.70 8.45 -6.62
C THR A 83 0.92 7.33 -7.29
N VAL A 84 1.53 6.70 -8.28
CA VAL A 84 0.94 5.55 -8.95
C VAL A 84 1.86 4.34 -8.82
N LEU A 85 1.27 3.22 -8.45
CA LEU A 85 1.84 1.90 -8.53
C LEU A 85 1.38 1.27 -9.84
N THR A 86 2.28 0.97 -10.75
CA THR A 86 1.95 0.48 -12.08
C THR A 86 3.05 -0.40 -12.64
N ASP A 87 2.67 -1.35 -13.47
CA ASP A 87 3.55 -2.17 -14.29
C ASP A 87 3.39 -1.69 -15.74
N MET A 88 4.22 -0.70 -16.12
CA MET A 88 4.14 -0.07 -17.44
C MET A 88 4.60 -1.00 -18.57
N ASN A 89 5.49 -1.94 -18.26
CA ASN A 89 6.11 -2.83 -19.22
C ASN A 89 5.36 -4.16 -19.37
N ASN A 90 4.41 -4.43 -18.47
CA ASN A 90 3.68 -5.70 -18.38
C ASN A 90 4.62 -6.91 -18.13
N ASP A 91 5.71 -6.68 -17.40
CA ASP A 91 6.70 -7.70 -17.06
C ASP A 91 6.46 -8.35 -15.67
N GLY A 92 5.39 -7.93 -14.97
CA GLY A 92 5.04 -8.37 -13.63
C GLY A 92 5.73 -7.57 -12.53
N ASN A 93 6.56 -6.60 -12.88
CA ASN A 93 7.27 -5.74 -11.94
C ASN A 93 6.57 -4.39 -11.79
N PHE A 94 5.99 -4.18 -10.62
CA PHE A 94 5.35 -2.92 -10.30
C PHE A 94 6.38 -1.88 -9.85
N GLU A 95 6.30 -0.71 -10.44
CA GLU A 95 7.10 0.46 -10.10
C GLU A 95 6.23 1.55 -9.47
N LEU A 96 6.86 2.42 -8.69
CA LEU A 96 6.18 3.53 -8.04
C LEU A 96 6.63 4.84 -8.67
N TYR A 97 5.68 5.61 -9.22
CA TYR A 97 5.93 6.90 -9.86
C TYR A 97 5.25 8.05 -9.11
N ASN A 98 5.87 9.23 -9.13
CA ASN A 98 5.21 10.47 -8.76
C ASN A 98 4.34 10.99 -9.89
N ILE A 99 3.21 11.57 -9.54
CA ILE A 99 2.39 12.30 -10.49
C ILE A 99 2.75 13.78 -10.40
N GLY A 100 3.28 14.30 -11.50
CA GLY A 100 3.58 15.71 -11.68
C GLY A 100 2.38 16.48 -12.25
N GLY A 101 2.63 17.68 -12.80
CA GLY A 101 1.63 18.44 -13.55
C GLY A 101 0.69 19.26 -12.70
N LYS A 102 -0.62 19.22 -12.98
CA LYS A 102 -1.63 20.10 -12.40
C LYS A 102 -2.56 19.36 -11.44
N ARG A 103 -3.26 20.09 -10.58
CA ARG A 103 -4.38 19.55 -9.79
C ARG A 103 -5.66 19.57 -10.61
N HIS A 104 -6.69 18.78 -10.23
CA HIS A 104 -7.96 18.68 -10.96
C HIS A 104 -8.59 20.03 -11.26
N HIS A 105 -8.64 20.97 -10.30
CA HIS A 105 -9.20 22.31 -10.52
C HIS A 105 -8.47 23.12 -11.59
N ASN A 106 -7.26 22.73 -11.99
CA ASN A 106 -6.46 23.32 -13.06
C ASN A 106 -6.31 22.37 -14.26
N GLY A 107 -7.18 21.38 -14.34
CA GLY A 107 -7.24 20.42 -15.44
C GLY A 107 -6.39 19.19 -15.29
N GLY A 108 -6.02 18.79 -14.08
CA GLY A 108 -5.33 17.52 -13.77
C GLY A 108 -4.16 17.14 -14.67
N THR A 109 -3.68 15.93 -14.54
CA THR A 109 -2.63 15.33 -15.40
C THR A 109 -3.24 14.10 -16.08
N PRO A 110 -3.50 14.16 -17.40
CA PRO A 110 -4.03 13.02 -18.15
C PRO A 110 -2.95 11.96 -18.30
N LEU A 111 -3.30 10.71 -17.96
CA LEU A 111 -2.42 9.55 -18.01
C LEU A 111 -3.10 8.40 -18.74
N ASN A 112 -2.29 7.55 -19.36
CA ASN A 112 -2.72 6.26 -19.90
C ASN A 112 -1.98 5.16 -19.15
N LEU A 113 -2.69 4.46 -18.27
CA LEU A 113 -2.13 3.47 -17.37
C LEU A 113 -2.72 2.08 -17.64
N PRO A 114 -1.94 1.01 -17.42
CA PRO A 114 -2.44 -0.35 -17.43
C PRO A 114 -3.58 -0.57 -16.43
N PRO A 115 -4.53 -1.48 -16.68
CA PRO A 115 -5.69 -1.69 -15.80
C PRO A 115 -5.37 -2.07 -14.36
N GLN A 116 -4.21 -2.71 -14.12
CA GLN A 116 -3.76 -3.11 -12.78
C GLN A 116 -3.13 -1.97 -11.97
N SER A 117 -3.02 -0.78 -12.56
CA SER A 117 -2.42 0.38 -11.87
C SER A 117 -3.28 0.86 -10.72
N PHE A 118 -2.64 1.40 -9.68
CA PHE A 118 -3.31 1.95 -8.52
C PHE A 118 -2.75 3.31 -8.13
N ILE A 119 -3.63 4.29 -7.91
CA ILE A 119 -3.26 5.66 -7.53
C ILE A 119 -3.43 5.84 -6.01
N PHE A 120 -2.34 6.19 -5.34
CA PHE A 120 -2.39 6.61 -3.94
C PHE A 120 -2.66 8.11 -3.86
N SER A 121 -3.75 8.45 -3.19
CA SER A 121 -4.26 9.82 -3.12
C SER A 121 -3.48 10.70 -2.14
N ASP A 122 -3.26 11.96 -2.52
CA ASP A 122 -2.73 13.02 -1.64
C ASP A 122 -3.82 13.91 -1.02
N THR A 123 -5.09 13.51 -1.14
CA THR A 123 -6.18 14.31 -0.58
C THR A 123 -6.27 14.19 0.93
N SER A 124 -6.69 15.28 1.58
CA SER A 124 -6.81 15.31 3.05
C SER A 124 -7.87 14.36 3.60
N LYS A 125 -8.88 14.00 2.80
CA LYS A 125 -9.94 13.06 3.15
C LYS A 125 -9.41 11.62 3.30
N MET A 126 -8.37 11.27 2.56
CA MET A 126 -7.78 9.93 2.53
C MET A 126 -6.68 9.73 3.60
N LYS A 127 -6.36 10.75 4.41
CA LYS A 127 -5.32 10.64 5.44
C LYS A 127 -5.56 9.45 6.36
N LEU A 128 -4.55 8.62 6.50
CA LEU A 128 -4.47 7.53 7.45
C LEU A 128 -4.30 8.10 8.88
N ASP A 129 -4.99 7.51 9.82
CA ASP A 129 -4.85 7.87 11.23
C ASP A 129 -3.70 7.08 11.90
N LYS A 130 -3.44 7.39 13.17
CA LYS A 130 -2.34 6.77 13.92
C LYS A 130 -2.47 5.26 14.08
N TYR A 131 -3.68 4.73 14.11
CA TYR A 131 -3.92 3.29 14.26
C TYR A 131 -3.68 2.56 12.94
N GLU A 132 -4.20 3.11 11.84
CA GLU A 132 -3.95 2.60 10.50
C GLU A 132 -2.46 2.61 10.14
N LEU A 133 -1.75 3.67 10.55
CA LEU A 133 -0.29 3.77 10.36
C LEU A 133 0.46 2.75 11.24
N ALA A 134 0.03 2.56 12.49
CA ALA A 134 0.64 1.59 13.39
C ALA A 134 0.47 0.15 12.89
N GLU A 135 -0.68 -0.20 12.29
CA GLU A 135 -0.89 -1.50 11.63
C GLU A 135 0.11 -1.74 10.48
N MET A 136 0.58 -0.68 9.83
CA MET A 136 1.62 -0.72 8.81
C MET A 136 3.05 -0.66 9.39
N GLY A 137 3.20 -0.63 10.72
CA GLY A 137 4.48 -0.47 11.39
C GLY A 137 5.06 0.94 11.30
N ILE A 138 4.22 1.95 11.02
CA ILE A 138 4.64 3.36 10.92
C ILE A 138 4.22 4.11 12.18
N GLU A 139 5.19 4.57 12.95
CA GLU A 139 4.95 5.41 14.12
C GLU A 139 4.81 6.88 13.69
N SER A 140 3.60 7.43 13.80
CA SER A 140 3.36 8.84 13.53
C SER A 140 2.29 9.42 14.43
N LYS A 141 2.53 10.62 14.95
CA LYS A 141 1.54 11.41 15.70
C LYS A 141 0.58 12.17 14.78
N LYS A 142 0.93 12.32 13.51
CA LYS A 142 0.15 13.05 12.51
C LYS A 142 -0.52 12.10 11.54
N ARG A 143 -1.68 12.51 11.03
CA ARG A 143 -2.32 11.82 9.92
C ARG A 143 -1.52 12.06 8.63
N ILE A 144 -1.28 11.02 7.85
CA ILE A 144 -0.49 11.05 6.62
C ILE A 144 -1.35 10.58 5.45
N THR A 145 -1.21 11.19 4.28
CA THR A 145 -1.90 10.76 3.06
C THR A 145 -1.30 9.47 2.50
N PRO A 146 -2.08 8.61 1.82
CA PRO A 146 -1.55 7.41 1.17
C PRO A 146 -0.39 7.70 0.22
N ALA A 147 -0.46 8.77 -0.57
CA ALA A 147 0.63 9.17 -1.46
C ALA A 147 1.94 9.49 -0.71
N LYS A 148 1.86 10.07 0.47
CA LYS A 148 3.07 10.32 1.29
C LYS A 148 3.61 9.05 1.92
N VAL A 149 2.73 8.16 2.36
CA VAL A 149 3.13 6.85 2.90
C VAL A 149 3.79 6.02 1.81
N SER A 150 3.20 5.94 0.62
CA SER A 150 3.75 5.15 -0.49
C SER A 150 5.16 5.60 -0.90
N LYS A 151 5.46 6.90 -0.84
CA LYS A 151 6.80 7.45 -1.13
C LYS A 151 7.90 6.94 -0.19
N GLY A 152 7.52 6.41 0.98
CA GLY A 152 8.46 5.78 1.90
C GLY A 152 8.94 4.40 1.47
N TYR A 153 8.28 3.77 0.51
CA TYR A 153 8.62 2.43 0.01
C TYR A 153 9.47 2.52 -1.25
N GLU A 154 10.73 2.12 -1.15
CA GLU A 154 11.76 2.29 -2.18
C GLU A 154 11.74 1.16 -3.22
N LEU A 155 10.59 0.89 -3.90
CA LEU A 155 10.49 -0.21 -4.87
C LEU A 155 11.56 -0.13 -5.96
N ASN A 156 11.61 0.99 -6.65
CA ASN A 156 12.49 1.20 -7.80
C ASN A 156 13.98 1.08 -7.44
N LYS A 157 14.34 1.43 -6.21
CA LYS A 157 15.72 1.24 -5.71
C LYS A 157 16.07 -0.23 -5.61
N PHE A 158 15.20 -1.03 -5.00
CA PHE A 158 15.46 -2.46 -4.83
C PHE A 158 15.40 -3.21 -6.17
N MET A 159 14.52 -2.82 -7.08
CA MET A 159 14.51 -3.35 -8.44
C MET A 159 15.83 -3.03 -9.15
N GLY A 160 16.31 -1.79 -9.09
CA GLY A 160 17.60 -1.43 -9.68
C GLY A 160 18.79 -2.21 -9.11
N ILE A 161 18.73 -2.66 -7.83
CA ILE A 161 19.76 -3.54 -7.26
C ILE A 161 19.67 -4.95 -7.87
N LEU A 162 18.46 -5.45 -8.10
CA LEU A 162 18.26 -6.77 -8.73
C LEU A 162 18.71 -6.79 -10.20
N ASP A 163 18.61 -5.67 -10.89
CA ASP A 163 19.02 -5.52 -12.29
C ASP A 163 20.54 -5.25 -12.43
N ASP A 164 21.22 -4.91 -11.31
CA ASP A 164 22.66 -4.62 -11.34
C ASP A 164 23.48 -5.91 -11.32
N GLN A 165 24.17 -6.19 -12.43
CA GLN A 165 25.05 -7.36 -12.61
C GLN A 165 26.27 -7.38 -11.67
N HIS A 166 26.54 -6.30 -10.96
CA HIS A 166 27.66 -6.19 -10.00
C HIS A 166 27.22 -6.37 -8.55
N SER A 167 25.95 -6.56 -8.29
CA SER A 167 25.43 -6.83 -6.96
C SER A 167 25.89 -8.22 -6.47
N ASP A 168 26.36 -8.30 -5.24
CA ASP A 168 26.67 -9.59 -4.61
C ASP A 168 25.39 -10.30 -4.12
N ASP A 169 25.51 -11.62 -3.86
CA ASP A 169 24.35 -12.47 -3.50
C ASP A 169 23.62 -11.95 -2.25
N ILE A 170 24.35 -11.47 -1.23
CA ILE A 170 23.74 -10.94 0.01
C ILE A 170 22.94 -9.67 -0.27
N THR A 171 23.46 -8.82 -1.14
CA THR A 171 22.80 -7.59 -1.57
C THR A 171 21.52 -7.91 -2.37
N ILE A 172 21.59 -8.90 -3.27
CA ILE A 172 20.44 -9.40 -4.04
C ILE A 172 19.38 -9.96 -3.10
N ASP A 173 19.71 -10.90 -2.21
CA ASP A 173 18.77 -11.51 -1.26
C ASP A 173 18.10 -10.44 -0.37
N THR A 174 18.89 -9.44 0.06
CA THR A 174 18.37 -8.31 0.85
C THR A 174 17.39 -7.46 0.04
N ALA A 175 17.72 -7.18 -1.21
CA ALA A 175 16.86 -6.39 -2.11
C ALA A 175 15.55 -7.13 -2.39
N GLU A 176 15.58 -8.43 -2.67
CA GLU A 176 14.38 -9.25 -2.85
C GLU A 176 13.49 -9.25 -1.61
N TYR A 177 14.07 -9.46 -0.43
CA TYR A 177 13.32 -9.41 0.82
C TYR A 177 12.64 -8.05 1.02
N MET A 178 13.38 -6.96 0.83
CA MET A 178 12.86 -5.60 0.99
C MET A 178 11.82 -5.26 -0.06
N LEU A 179 12.01 -5.69 -1.30
CA LEU A 179 11.04 -5.50 -2.39
C LEU A 179 9.71 -6.20 -2.05
N ASN A 180 9.78 -7.46 -1.62
CA ASN A 180 8.60 -8.23 -1.23
C ASN A 180 7.88 -7.61 -0.02
N LYS A 181 8.62 -7.16 0.98
CA LYS A 181 8.08 -6.45 2.14
C LYS A 181 7.37 -5.16 1.72
N ASN A 182 7.99 -4.36 0.85
CA ASN A 182 7.43 -3.10 0.39
C ASN A 182 6.18 -3.32 -0.49
N LYS A 183 6.19 -4.33 -1.38
CA LYS A 183 5.01 -4.72 -2.16
C LYS A 183 3.82 -5.07 -1.26
N LYS A 184 4.05 -5.84 -0.19
CA LYS A 184 3.00 -6.17 0.81
C LYS A 184 2.46 -4.94 1.52
N SER A 185 3.34 -4.04 1.96
CA SER A 185 2.93 -2.80 2.63
C SER A 185 2.13 -1.87 1.70
N LEU A 186 2.51 -1.78 0.42
CA LEU A 186 1.75 -1.02 -0.58
C LEU A 186 0.39 -1.67 -0.86
N SER A 187 0.32 -2.99 -0.87
CA SER A 187 -0.94 -3.72 -1.00
C SER A 187 -1.89 -3.45 0.17
N GLN A 188 -1.38 -3.46 1.40
CA GLN A 188 -2.14 -3.05 2.59
C GLN A 188 -2.59 -1.59 2.50
N LEU A 189 -1.72 -0.69 2.04
CA LEU A 189 -2.04 0.72 1.86
C LEU A 189 -3.16 0.94 0.84
N ALA A 190 -3.14 0.20 -0.28
CA ALA A 190 -4.21 0.23 -1.27
C ALA A 190 -5.55 -0.21 -0.67
N PHE A 191 -5.55 -1.30 0.10
CA PHE A 191 -6.74 -1.77 0.81
C PHE A 191 -7.28 -0.72 1.78
N LEU A 192 -6.42 -0.13 2.63
CA LEU A 192 -6.82 0.89 3.60
C LEU A 192 -7.39 2.15 2.93
N GLN A 193 -6.83 2.56 1.80
CA GLN A 193 -7.36 3.69 1.05
C GLN A 193 -8.77 3.42 0.52
N GLU A 194 -9.00 2.27 -0.12
CA GLU A 194 -10.32 1.93 -0.66
C GLU A 194 -11.34 1.62 0.43
N ALA A 195 -10.92 1.05 1.55
CA ALA A 195 -11.77 0.90 2.72
C ALA A 195 -12.32 2.24 3.23
N LYS A 196 -11.56 3.33 3.12
CA LYS A 196 -12.05 4.69 3.44
C LYS A 196 -13.12 5.21 2.48
N LYS A 197 -13.09 4.76 1.23
CA LYS A 197 -14.13 5.02 0.22
C LYS A 197 -15.29 4.02 0.32
N GLN A 198 -15.25 3.07 1.27
CA GLN A 198 -16.21 1.97 1.38
C GLN A 198 -16.24 1.08 0.13
N PHE A 199 -15.12 1.02 -0.58
CA PHE A 199 -14.96 0.27 -1.84
C PHE A 199 -15.96 0.71 -2.93
N GLU A 200 -16.29 2.01 -3.01
CA GLU A 200 -17.19 2.55 -4.04
C GLU A 200 -16.75 2.16 -5.47
N ASP A 201 -15.43 2.09 -5.70
CA ASP A 201 -14.83 1.71 -6.98
C ASP A 201 -14.47 0.20 -7.05
N GLY A 202 -15.00 -0.60 -6.10
CA GLY A 202 -14.66 -2.02 -5.95
C GLY A 202 -13.34 -2.27 -5.20
N VAL A 203 -12.92 -3.53 -5.17
CA VAL A 203 -11.67 -3.96 -4.49
C VAL A 203 -10.51 -3.88 -5.47
N PRO A 204 -9.48 -3.03 -5.23
CA PRO A 204 -8.41 -2.86 -6.18
C PRO A 204 -7.51 -4.10 -6.25
N LEU A 205 -7.07 -4.48 -7.45
CA LEU A 205 -6.16 -5.60 -7.67
C LEU A 205 -4.86 -5.44 -6.86
N ALA A 206 -4.39 -4.21 -6.66
CA ALA A 206 -3.22 -3.91 -5.83
C ALA A 206 -3.38 -4.36 -4.37
N SER A 207 -4.60 -4.55 -3.86
CA SER A 207 -4.86 -5.02 -2.50
C SER A 207 -4.94 -6.55 -2.36
N TYR A 208 -4.96 -7.30 -3.45
CA TYR A 208 -5.10 -8.76 -3.45
C TYR A 208 -4.01 -9.48 -2.67
N PRO A 209 -2.71 -9.13 -2.79
CA PRO A 209 -1.66 -9.75 -1.99
C PRO A 209 -1.90 -9.62 -0.48
N TYR A 210 -2.39 -8.47 -0.02
CA TYR A 210 -2.72 -8.25 1.39
C TYR A 210 -3.90 -9.13 1.85
N LEU A 211 -4.97 -9.22 1.06
CA LEU A 211 -6.12 -10.06 1.36
C LEU A 211 -5.72 -11.54 1.45
N THR A 212 -4.95 -12.01 0.49
CA THR A 212 -4.44 -13.39 0.45
C THR A 212 -3.58 -13.70 1.68
N GLU A 213 -2.71 -12.78 2.10
CA GLU A 213 -1.90 -12.94 3.32
C GLU A 213 -2.76 -13.03 4.58
N LYS A 214 -3.90 -12.35 4.60
CA LYS A 214 -4.90 -12.45 5.69
C LYS A 214 -5.79 -13.71 5.59
N GLY A 215 -5.57 -14.57 4.62
CA GLY A 215 -6.39 -15.77 4.40
C GLY A 215 -7.78 -15.47 3.85
N ILE A 216 -7.94 -14.30 3.21
CA ILE A 216 -9.18 -13.86 2.58
C ILE A 216 -9.05 -14.09 1.08
N ASP A 217 -10.01 -14.78 0.48
CA ASP A 217 -10.09 -14.89 -0.97
C ASP A 217 -10.49 -13.53 -1.58
N PRO A 218 -9.60 -12.89 -2.37
CA PRO A 218 -9.87 -11.58 -2.93
C PRO A 218 -11.09 -11.53 -3.85
N LEU A 219 -11.35 -12.61 -4.60
CA LEU A 219 -12.48 -12.67 -5.52
C LEU A 219 -13.80 -12.78 -4.77
N GLN A 220 -13.86 -13.61 -3.74
CA GLN A 220 -15.05 -13.70 -2.87
C GLN A 220 -15.29 -12.37 -2.14
N PHE A 221 -14.23 -11.73 -1.67
CA PHE A 221 -14.35 -10.43 -1.02
C PHE A 221 -14.87 -9.36 -1.99
N SER A 222 -14.36 -9.32 -3.23
CA SER A 222 -14.82 -8.40 -4.28
C SER A 222 -16.31 -8.58 -4.56
N GLN A 223 -16.78 -9.82 -4.76
CA GLN A 223 -18.20 -10.12 -4.98
C GLN A 223 -19.08 -9.66 -3.81
N GLN A 224 -18.62 -9.86 -2.56
CA GLN A 224 -19.36 -9.41 -1.39
C GLN A 224 -19.47 -7.89 -1.28
N VAL A 225 -18.46 -7.18 -1.77
CA VAL A 225 -18.46 -5.70 -1.81
C VAL A 225 -19.39 -5.17 -2.89
N GLU A 226 -19.42 -5.80 -4.06
CA GLU A 226 -20.30 -5.41 -5.19
C GLU A 226 -21.80 -5.65 -4.89
N ASP A 227 -22.12 -6.62 -4.02
CA ASP A 227 -23.49 -6.96 -3.62
C ASP A 227 -24.08 -6.01 -2.55
N ILE A 228 -23.33 -5.02 -2.05
CA ILE A 228 -23.73 -4.07 -1.00
C ILE A 228 -24.25 -2.77 -1.60
#